data_b0137d524dc887805e2cf7ae43105034
#
_entry.id   b0137d524dc887805e2cf7ae43105034
#
_cell.length_a   1.000
_cell.length_b   1.000
_cell.length_c   1.000
_cell.angle_alpha   90.00
_cell.angle_beta   90.00
_cell.angle_gamma   90.00
#
_symmetry.space_group_name_H-M   'P 1'
#
loop_
_entity.id
_entity.type
_entity.pdbx_description
1 polymer ?
#
loop_
_entity_poly.entity_id
_entity_poly.type
_entity_poly.pdbx_seq_one_letter_code
_entity_poly.pdbx_strand_id
1 'polypeptide(L)'
;MSQPPTKRPDAETRRAQLLDAADAVFTAHGVNAPLELIVAHAGVGRATLYRQFEDRNAILLALMERSVQRLHAKAQSLNAAPDAFFLLLEYLAERIVRSPALSDYWRSTSLHDPRFAPARQMVAETFMPALERAQAHGLVRSDVQPRDIPLLSGMLGAALRGSSDAERLRLARQALSIIRRGLAPDAV
;
A
#
# COMPACT_ATOMS: atom_id res chain seq x y z
N MET A 1 12.94 7.52 -45.48
CA MET A 1 13.30 7.78 -44.07
C MET A 1 12.72 6.62 -43.26
N SER A 2 13.55 5.64 -42.89
CA SER A 2 13.11 4.46 -42.13
C SER A 2 13.07 4.83 -40.65
N GLN A 3 11.92 4.67 -39.98
CA GLN A 3 11.81 4.78 -38.55
C GLN A 3 12.72 3.74 -37.87
N PRO A 4 13.48 4.13 -36.82
CA PRO A 4 14.27 3.18 -36.08
C PRO A 4 13.33 2.16 -35.41
N PRO A 5 13.73 0.87 -35.31
CA PRO A 5 12.93 -0.16 -34.69
C PRO A 5 12.70 0.20 -33.21
N THR A 6 11.45 0.38 -32.81
CA THR A 6 11.04 0.53 -31.42
C THR A 6 11.50 -0.71 -30.67
N LYS A 7 12.51 -0.55 -29.80
CA LYS A 7 13.03 -1.62 -28.94
C LYS A 7 11.85 -2.20 -28.15
N ARG A 8 11.54 -3.49 -28.35
CA ARG A 8 10.49 -4.17 -27.60
C ARG A 8 10.77 -3.98 -26.10
N PRO A 9 9.79 -3.52 -25.28
CA PRO A 9 9.99 -3.38 -23.84
C PRO A 9 10.54 -4.69 -23.27
N ASP A 10 11.50 -4.60 -22.36
CA ASP A 10 12.03 -5.76 -21.65
C ASP A 10 10.96 -6.41 -20.74
N ALA A 11 11.27 -7.55 -20.14
CA ALA A 11 10.34 -8.29 -19.30
C ALA A 11 9.92 -7.50 -18.06
N GLU A 12 10.82 -6.70 -17.50
CA GLU A 12 10.58 -5.87 -16.31
C GLU A 12 9.65 -4.71 -16.63
N THR A 13 9.89 -4.00 -17.72
CA THR A 13 9.01 -2.92 -18.21
C THR A 13 7.59 -3.44 -18.47
N ARG A 14 7.45 -4.63 -19.05
CA ARG A 14 6.14 -5.24 -19.30
C ARG A 14 5.44 -5.65 -18.01
N ARG A 15 6.20 -6.19 -17.04
CA ARG A 15 5.66 -6.52 -15.74
C ARG A 15 5.14 -5.26 -15.03
N ALA A 16 5.89 -4.17 -15.07
CA ALA A 16 5.47 -2.88 -14.52
C ALA A 16 4.19 -2.35 -15.19
N GLN A 17 4.11 -2.37 -16.53
CA GLN A 17 2.92 -1.97 -17.28
C GLN A 17 1.68 -2.79 -16.91
N LEU A 18 1.83 -4.12 -16.78
CA LEU A 18 0.76 -5.00 -16.34
C LEU A 18 0.29 -4.71 -14.92
N LEU A 19 1.21 -4.40 -14.00
CA LEU A 19 0.87 -4.03 -12.63
C LEU A 19 0.18 -2.66 -12.55
N ASP A 20 0.56 -1.69 -13.40
CA ASP A 20 -0.13 -0.41 -13.48
C ASP A 20 -1.56 -0.56 -13.99
N ALA A 21 -1.73 -1.36 -15.05
CA ALA A 21 -3.04 -1.71 -15.58
C ALA A 21 -3.90 -2.46 -14.55
N ALA A 22 -3.32 -3.40 -13.81
CA ALA A 22 -4.01 -4.16 -12.78
C ALA A 22 -4.45 -3.25 -11.61
N ASP A 23 -3.59 -2.32 -11.16
CA ASP A 23 -3.92 -1.34 -10.12
C ASP A 23 -5.12 -0.48 -10.55
N ALA A 24 -5.11 0.03 -11.78
CA ALA A 24 -6.19 0.84 -12.33
C ALA A 24 -7.50 0.04 -12.44
N VAL A 25 -7.45 -1.17 -13.01
CA VAL A 25 -8.63 -2.03 -13.21
C VAL A 25 -9.21 -2.46 -11.86
N PHE A 26 -8.40 -2.92 -10.93
CA PHE A 26 -8.90 -3.33 -9.62
C PHE A 26 -9.42 -2.17 -8.78
N THR A 27 -8.86 -0.98 -8.93
CA THR A 27 -9.39 0.24 -8.28
C THR A 27 -10.77 0.61 -8.83
N ALA A 28 -10.95 0.52 -10.15
CA ALA A 28 -12.21 0.91 -10.81
C ALA A 28 -13.31 -0.16 -10.71
N HIS A 29 -12.96 -1.44 -10.78
CA HIS A 29 -13.90 -2.55 -10.96
C HIS A 29 -13.85 -3.61 -9.85
N GLY A 30 -13.00 -3.40 -8.82
CA GLY A 30 -12.80 -4.35 -7.72
C GLY A 30 -11.83 -5.48 -8.06
N VAL A 31 -11.35 -6.16 -7.02
CA VAL A 31 -10.32 -7.21 -7.15
C VAL A 31 -10.77 -8.46 -7.91
N ASN A 32 -12.08 -8.62 -8.09
CA ASN A 32 -12.68 -9.73 -8.85
C ASN A 32 -12.90 -9.40 -10.34
N ALA A 33 -12.51 -8.21 -10.79
CA ALA A 33 -12.63 -7.80 -12.20
C ALA A 33 -12.02 -8.84 -13.16
N PRO A 34 -12.59 -9.08 -14.34
CA PRO A 34 -12.01 -9.99 -15.35
C PRO A 34 -10.58 -9.59 -15.71
N LEU A 35 -9.66 -10.57 -15.79
CA LEU A 35 -8.25 -10.32 -16.14
C LEU A 35 -8.09 -9.78 -17.56
N GLU A 36 -9.08 -10.02 -18.41
CA GLU A 36 -9.18 -9.47 -19.76
C GLU A 36 -9.17 -7.95 -19.78
N LEU A 37 -9.74 -7.30 -18.76
CA LEU A 37 -9.71 -5.83 -18.62
C LEU A 37 -8.28 -5.34 -18.38
N ILE A 38 -7.46 -6.10 -17.64
CA ILE A 38 -6.04 -5.77 -17.43
C ILE A 38 -5.28 -5.88 -18.75
N VAL A 39 -5.52 -6.96 -19.50
CA VAL A 39 -4.92 -7.18 -20.82
C VAL A 39 -5.27 -6.04 -21.78
N ALA A 40 -6.55 -5.67 -21.85
CA ALA A 40 -7.03 -4.58 -22.69
C ALA A 40 -6.44 -3.22 -22.25
N HIS A 41 -6.41 -2.94 -20.95
CA HIS A 41 -5.87 -1.68 -20.39
C HIS A 41 -4.37 -1.55 -20.63
N ALA A 42 -3.61 -2.65 -20.51
CA ALA A 42 -2.17 -2.69 -20.72
C ALA A 42 -1.77 -2.71 -22.23
N GLY A 43 -2.71 -2.95 -23.14
CA GLY A 43 -2.43 -3.07 -24.58
C GLY A 43 -1.54 -4.27 -24.92
N VAL A 44 -1.65 -5.37 -24.18
CA VAL A 44 -0.84 -6.59 -24.38
C VAL A 44 -1.70 -7.81 -24.71
N GLY A 45 -1.10 -8.90 -25.21
CA GLY A 45 -1.81 -10.16 -25.41
C GLY A 45 -2.00 -10.97 -24.13
N ARG A 46 -3.07 -11.80 -24.04
CA ARG A 46 -3.34 -12.72 -22.91
C ARG A 46 -2.12 -13.57 -22.54
N ALA A 47 -1.44 -14.14 -23.53
CA ALA A 47 -0.22 -14.94 -23.31
C ALA A 47 0.88 -14.15 -22.58
N THR A 48 0.95 -12.83 -22.75
CA THR A 48 1.90 -11.98 -22.05
C THR A 48 1.56 -11.83 -20.57
N LEU A 49 0.27 -11.69 -20.24
CA LEU A 49 -0.19 -11.66 -18.85
C LEU A 49 0.16 -12.97 -18.13
N TYR A 50 -0.27 -14.12 -18.66
CA TYR A 50 -0.05 -15.43 -18.03
C TYR A 50 1.41 -15.87 -17.97
N ARG A 51 2.26 -15.34 -18.84
CA ARG A 51 3.72 -15.54 -18.72
C ARG A 51 4.34 -14.76 -17.56
N GLN A 52 3.73 -13.64 -17.14
CA GLN A 52 4.21 -12.80 -16.04
C GLN A 52 3.56 -13.15 -14.69
N PHE A 53 2.32 -13.60 -14.73
CA PHE A 53 1.51 -13.90 -13.54
C PHE A 53 0.69 -15.16 -13.78
N GLU A 54 0.88 -16.16 -12.94
CA GLU A 54 0.19 -17.45 -13.05
C GLU A 54 -1.32 -17.30 -12.91
N ASP A 55 -1.74 -16.49 -11.95
CA ASP A 55 -3.13 -16.25 -11.63
C ASP A 55 -3.39 -14.83 -11.07
N ARG A 56 -4.63 -14.56 -10.70
CA ARG A 56 -5.06 -13.32 -10.04
C ARG A 56 -4.32 -13.07 -8.73
N ASN A 57 -4.11 -14.12 -7.93
CA ASN A 57 -3.45 -13.99 -6.63
C ASN A 57 -1.99 -13.57 -6.78
N ALA A 58 -1.30 -14.06 -7.81
CA ALA A 58 0.06 -13.63 -8.15
C ALA A 58 0.11 -12.13 -8.51
N ILE A 59 -0.92 -11.60 -9.20
CA ILE A 59 -1.03 -10.16 -9.48
C ILE A 59 -1.27 -9.37 -8.20
N LEU A 60 -2.21 -9.82 -7.36
CA LEU A 60 -2.56 -9.15 -6.10
C LEU A 60 -1.38 -9.13 -5.13
N LEU A 61 -0.63 -10.23 -5.04
CA LEU A 61 0.60 -10.30 -4.24
C LEU A 61 1.66 -9.32 -4.77
N ALA A 62 1.89 -9.29 -6.07
CA ALA A 62 2.86 -8.36 -6.67
C ALA A 62 2.46 -6.88 -6.50
N LEU A 63 1.15 -6.57 -6.50
CA LEU A 63 0.66 -5.23 -6.17
C LEU A 63 0.90 -4.88 -4.69
N MET A 64 0.73 -5.84 -3.78
CA MET A 64 1.06 -5.66 -2.37
C MET A 64 2.55 -5.39 -2.17
N GLU A 65 3.42 -6.22 -2.74
CA GLU A 65 4.88 -6.04 -2.70
C GLU A 65 5.29 -4.65 -3.21
N ARG A 66 4.73 -4.22 -4.35
CA ARG A 66 4.97 -2.89 -4.91
C ARG A 66 4.48 -1.76 -3.98
N SER A 67 3.35 -1.96 -3.30
CA SER A 67 2.84 -0.99 -2.32
C SER A 67 3.77 -0.87 -1.11
N VAL A 68 4.30 -1.99 -0.62
CA VAL A 68 5.26 -2.01 0.49
C VAL A 68 6.60 -1.38 0.09
N GLN A 69 7.09 -1.63 -1.13
CA GLN A 69 8.29 -0.98 -1.66
C GLN A 69 8.13 0.54 -1.73
N ARG A 70 6.97 1.03 -2.18
CA ARG A 70 6.66 2.48 -2.19
C ARG A 70 6.61 3.07 -0.77
N LEU A 71 6.07 2.34 0.19
CA LEU A 71 6.07 2.73 1.60
C LEU A 71 7.51 2.83 2.14
N HIS A 72 8.35 1.85 1.83
CA HIS A 72 9.76 1.85 2.20
C HIS A 72 10.53 3.03 1.59
N ALA A 73 10.35 3.29 0.31
CA ALA A 73 10.95 4.46 -0.35
C ALA A 73 10.47 5.78 0.29
N LYS A 74 9.19 5.87 0.68
CA LYS A 74 8.67 7.01 1.42
C LYS A 74 9.35 7.15 2.79
N ALA A 75 9.54 6.06 3.52
CA ALA A 75 10.24 6.07 4.80
C ALA A 75 11.67 6.58 4.66
N GLN A 76 12.39 6.13 3.64
CA GLN A 76 13.74 6.62 3.34
C GLN A 76 13.77 8.12 3.07
N SER A 77 12.78 8.66 2.35
CA SER A 77 12.68 10.11 2.08
C SER A 77 12.40 10.95 3.33
N LEU A 78 11.91 10.33 4.41
CA LEU A 78 11.57 10.98 5.68
C LEU A 78 12.64 10.74 6.77
N ASN A 79 13.80 10.22 6.40
CA ASN A 79 14.80 9.63 7.28
C ASN A 79 15.22 10.48 8.51
N ALA A 80 15.23 11.80 8.40
CA ALA A 80 15.66 12.70 9.48
C ALA A 80 14.51 13.35 10.27
N ALA A 81 13.25 13.21 9.83
CA ALA A 81 12.13 13.89 10.45
C ALA A 81 11.73 13.23 11.80
N PRO A 82 11.64 13.98 12.91
CA PRO A 82 11.20 13.44 14.20
C PRO A 82 9.78 12.86 14.14
N ASP A 83 8.91 13.43 13.31
CA ASP A 83 7.52 13.04 13.09
C ASP A 83 7.31 12.07 11.93
N ALA A 84 8.40 11.49 11.38
CA ALA A 84 8.36 10.56 10.25
C ALA A 84 7.35 9.42 10.44
N PHE A 85 7.16 8.95 11.68
CA PHE A 85 6.18 7.91 12.01
C PHE A 85 4.75 8.33 11.63
N PHE A 86 4.34 9.54 11.97
CA PHE A 86 3.02 10.06 11.64
C PHE A 86 2.89 10.38 10.15
N LEU A 87 3.95 10.89 9.51
CA LEU A 87 3.97 11.12 8.06
C LEU A 87 3.85 9.80 7.25
N LEU A 88 4.40 8.70 7.77
CA LEU A 88 4.20 7.37 7.20
C LEU A 88 2.76 6.87 7.37
N LEU A 89 2.14 7.10 8.52
CA LEU A 89 0.73 6.78 8.74
C LEU A 89 -0.19 7.61 7.83
N GLU A 90 0.12 8.89 7.61
CA GLU A 90 -0.60 9.74 6.64
C GLU A 90 -0.47 9.20 5.22
N TYR A 91 0.74 8.86 4.79
CA TYR A 91 0.97 8.26 3.49
C TYR A 91 0.20 6.93 3.33
N LEU A 92 0.20 6.08 4.37
CA LEU A 92 -0.55 4.83 4.36
C LEU A 92 -2.07 5.08 4.24
N ALA A 93 -2.60 6.05 4.98
CA ALA A 93 -4.01 6.44 4.92
C ALA A 93 -4.42 6.93 3.52
N GLU A 94 -3.58 7.76 2.88
CA GLU A 94 -3.81 8.19 1.51
C GLU A 94 -3.83 7.02 0.52
N ARG A 95 -2.92 6.06 0.68
CA ARG A 95 -2.86 4.86 -0.16
C ARG A 95 -4.10 4.00 0.01
N ILE A 96 -4.59 3.82 1.24
CA ILE A 96 -5.82 3.09 1.54
C ILE A 96 -7.01 3.73 0.81
N VAL A 97 -7.15 5.05 0.87
CA VAL A 97 -8.26 5.77 0.23
C VAL A 97 -8.17 5.70 -1.30
N ARG A 98 -6.96 5.77 -1.87
CA ARG A 98 -6.75 5.73 -3.34
C ARG A 98 -7.06 4.39 -3.99
N SER A 99 -6.89 3.29 -3.27
CA SER A 99 -7.10 1.93 -3.79
C SER A 99 -7.98 1.13 -2.81
N PRO A 100 -9.26 1.50 -2.65
CA PRO A 100 -10.10 0.93 -1.59
C PRO A 100 -10.30 -0.58 -1.74
N ALA A 101 -10.54 -1.07 -2.95
CA ALA A 101 -10.77 -2.49 -3.21
C ALA A 101 -9.53 -3.35 -2.89
N LEU A 102 -8.34 -2.90 -3.28
CA LEU A 102 -7.08 -3.58 -2.95
C LEU A 102 -6.82 -3.53 -1.44
N SER A 103 -7.03 -2.38 -0.81
CA SER A 103 -6.81 -2.20 0.62
C SER A 103 -7.74 -3.08 1.46
N ASP A 104 -9.00 -3.20 1.07
CA ASP A 104 -9.95 -4.09 1.73
C ASP A 104 -9.60 -5.57 1.54
N TYR A 105 -9.20 -5.96 0.33
CA TYR A 105 -8.71 -7.31 0.04
C TYR A 105 -7.49 -7.66 0.91
N TRP A 106 -6.48 -6.80 0.95
CA TRP A 106 -5.27 -7.07 1.75
C TRP A 106 -5.58 -7.12 3.25
N ARG A 107 -6.41 -6.23 3.74
CA ARG A 107 -6.83 -6.21 5.15
C ARG A 107 -7.57 -7.49 5.56
N SER A 108 -8.40 -8.03 4.69
CA SER A 108 -9.17 -9.26 4.96
C SER A 108 -8.35 -10.54 4.79
N THR A 109 -7.38 -10.55 3.87
CA THR A 109 -6.64 -11.75 3.46
C THR A 109 -5.28 -11.86 4.13
N SER A 110 -4.55 -10.73 4.28
CA SER A 110 -3.14 -10.75 4.63
C SER A 110 -2.83 -11.33 6.02
N LEU A 111 -3.74 -11.28 6.97
CA LEU A 111 -3.51 -11.79 8.33
C LEU A 111 -3.42 -13.32 8.40
N HIS A 112 -4.10 -14.02 7.50
CA HIS A 112 -4.25 -15.47 7.55
C HIS A 112 -3.47 -16.18 6.44
N ASP A 113 -3.11 -15.49 5.37
CA ASP A 113 -2.39 -16.08 4.25
C ASP A 113 -0.86 -15.95 4.47
N PRO A 114 -0.13 -17.09 4.58
CA PRO A 114 1.32 -17.07 4.80
C PRO A 114 2.10 -16.41 3.66
N ARG A 115 1.55 -16.35 2.44
CA ARG A 115 2.20 -15.66 1.30
C ARG A 115 2.42 -14.18 1.54
N PHE A 116 1.61 -13.55 2.41
CA PHE A 116 1.75 -12.14 2.79
C PHE A 116 2.68 -11.92 4.00
N ALA A 117 3.23 -12.98 4.62
CA ALA A 117 4.11 -12.83 5.77
C ALA A 117 5.35 -11.95 5.48
N PRO A 118 6.07 -12.11 4.34
CA PRO A 118 7.19 -11.24 4.02
C PRO A 118 6.80 -9.77 3.87
N ALA A 119 5.64 -9.50 3.25
CA ALA A 119 5.16 -8.12 3.10
C ALA A 119 4.79 -7.49 4.45
N ARG A 120 4.15 -8.24 5.37
CA ARG A 120 3.85 -7.76 6.73
C ARG A 120 5.13 -7.44 7.51
N GLN A 121 6.12 -8.32 7.42
CA GLN A 121 7.42 -8.12 8.06
C GLN A 121 8.10 -6.86 7.53
N MET A 122 8.13 -6.67 6.22
CA MET A 122 8.74 -5.49 5.58
C MET A 122 8.01 -4.19 6.00
N VAL A 123 6.68 -4.22 6.17
CA VAL A 123 5.94 -3.07 6.71
C VAL A 123 6.41 -2.75 8.13
N ALA A 124 6.50 -3.74 9.02
CA ALA A 124 6.96 -3.54 10.39
C ALA A 124 8.39 -2.97 10.43
N GLU A 125 9.30 -3.55 9.66
CA GLU A 125 10.69 -3.09 9.52
C GLU A 125 10.78 -1.67 8.97
N THR A 126 9.89 -1.30 8.05
CA THR A 126 9.83 0.05 7.48
C THR A 126 9.42 1.10 8.51
N PHE A 127 8.49 0.77 9.41
CA PHE A 127 8.03 1.70 10.45
C PHE A 127 8.97 1.77 11.66
N MET A 128 9.73 0.72 11.95
CA MET A 128 10.54 0.60 13.16
C MET A 128 11.48 1.79 13.41
N PRO A 129 12.33 2.22 12.45
CA PRO A 129 13.24 3.36 12.69
C PRO A 129 12.51 4.69 12.92
N ALA A 130 11.34 4.87 12.30
CA ALA A 130 10.52 6.06 12.47
C ALA A 130 9.80 6.05 13.84
N LEU A 131 9.34 4.89 14.30
CA LEU A 131 8.74 4.70 15.62
C LEU A 131 9.75 4.98 16.73
N GLU A 132 10.92 4.35 16.69
CA GLU A 132 12.00 4.55 17.67
C GLU A 132 12.38 6.04 17.79
N ARG A 133 12.48 6.73 16.67
CA ARG A 133 12.77 8.16 16.63
C ARG A 133 11.66 9.00 17.22
N ALA A 134 10.40 8.71 16.90
CA ALA A 134 9.25 9.41 17.46
C ALA A 134 9.15 9.21 18.99
N GLN A 135 9.48 8.02 19.49
CA GLN A 135 9.56 7.72 20.92
C GLN A 135 10.69 8.49 21.59
N ALA A 136 11.89 8.52 20.98
CA ALA A 136 13.03 9.27 21.52
C ALA A 136 12.76 10.78 21.62
N HIS A 137 11.90 11.33 20.76
CA HIS A 137 11.48 12.73 20.78
C HIS A 137 10.20 12.99 21.62
N GLY A 138 9.67 11.99 22.32
CA GLY A 138 8.46 12.15 23.13
C GLY A 138 7.19 12.41 22.30
N LEU A 139 7.15 12.01 21.03
CA LEU A 139 5.99 12.16 20.16
C LEU A 139 5.07 10.94 20.22
N VAL A 140 5.62 9.78 20.56
CA VAL A 140 4.90 8.51 20.71
C VAL A 140 5.31 7.88 22.04
N ARG A 141 4.34 7.34 22.76
CA ARG A 141 4.58 6.65 24.04
C ARG A 141 5.42 5.39 23.83
N SER A 142 6.22 5.01 24.83
CA SER A 142 7.27 4.00 24.74
C SER A 142 6.76 2.56 24.67
N ASP A 143 5.50 2.31 25.04
CA ASP A 143 4.88 0.96 24.99
C ASP A 143 4.36 0.56 23.61
N VAL A 144 4.28 1.50 22.65
CA VAL A 144 3.92 1.21 21.25
C VAL A 144 5.03 0.41 20.58
N GLN A 145 4.65 -0.65 19.90
CA GLN A 145 5.59 -1.60 19.28
C GLN A 145 5.31 -1.79 17.79
N PRO A 146 6.29 -2.26 16.99
CA PRO A 146 6.08 -2.55 15.57
C PRO A 146 4.93 -3.52 15.30
N ARG A 147 4.62 -4.43 16.21
CA ARG A 147 3.47 -5.35 16.12
C ARG A 147 2.10 -4.64 16.16
N ASP A 148 2.05 -3.36 16.57
CA ASP A 148 0.82 -2.58 16.62
C ASP A 148 0.50 -1.93 15.26
N ILE A 149 1.47 -1.88 14.33
CA ILE A 149 1.29 -1.28 13.00
C ILE A 149 0.13 -1.90 12.21
N PRO A 150 -0.06 -3.23 12.18
CA PRO A 150 -1.21 -3.82 11.51
C PRO A 150 -2.55 -3.34 12.09
N LEU A 151 -2.63 -3.16 13.42
CA LEU A 151 -3.82 -2.62 14.07
C LEU A 151 -4.06 -1.17 13.67
N LEU A 152 -3.03 -0.33 13.70
CA LEU A 152 -3.12 1.07 13.25
C LEU A 152 -3.57 1.17 11.79
N SER A 153 -3.03 0.32 10.92
CA SER A 153 -3.47 0.20 9.53
C SER A 153 -4.95 -0.21 9.42
N GLY A 154 -5.39 -1.15 10.25
CA GLY A 154 -6.79 -1.57 10.35
C GLY A 154 -7.73 -0.43 10.77
N MET A 155 -7.30 0.37 11.74
CA MET A 155 -8.05 1.57 12.19
C MET A 155 -8.17 2.60 11.05
N LEU A 156 -7.11 2.85 10.29
CA LEU A 156 -7.15 3.70 9.10
C LEU A 156 -8.09 3.12 8.03
N GLY A 157 -8.16 1.81 7.90
CA GLY A 157 -9.07 1.11 7.00
C GLY A 157 -10.56 1.34 7.30
N ALA A 158 -10.92 1.83 8.49
CA ALA A 158 -12.29 2.24 8.78
C ALA A 158 -12.79 3.37 7.85
N ALA A 159 -11.89 4.15 7.27
CA ALA A 159 -12.18 5.18 6.28
C ALA A 159 -12.81 4.61 4.99
N LEU A 160 -12.60 3.33 4.67
CA LEU A 160 -13.17 2.66 3.49
C LEU A 160 -14.71 2.56 3.55
N ARG A 161 -15.33 2.81 4.70
CA ARG A 161 -16.80 2.89 4.85
C ARG A 161 -17.41 4.14 4.23
N GLY A 162 -16.60 5.15 3.90
CA GLY A 162 -17.09 6.34 3.20
C GLY A 162 -17.66 6.03 1.82
N SER A 163 -18.79 6.65 1.48
CA SER A 163 -19.52 6.43 0.24
C SER A 163 -18.89 7.14 -0.98
N SER A 164 -17.99 8.09 -0.73
CA SER A 164 -17.27 8.85 -1.74
C SER A 164 -15.81 9.03 -1.37
N ASP A 165 -14.95 9.38 -2.34
CA ASP A 165 -13.53 9.65 -2.10
C ASP A 165 -13.34 10.81 -1.10
N ALA A 166 -14.16 11.85 -1.20
CA ALA A 166 -14.14 12.97 -0.28
C ALA A 166 -14.47 12.54 1.15
N GLU A 167 -15.48 11.69 1.31
CA GLU A 167 -15.85 11.16 2.62
C GLU A 167 -14.79 10.22 3.17
N ARG A 168 -14.25 9.31 2.36
CA ARG A 168 -13.14 8.44 2.74
C ARG A 168 -11.92 9.23 3.22
N LEU A 169 -11.57 10.30 2.50
CA LEU A 169 -10.45 11.16 2.87
C LEU A 169 -10.71 11.90 4.20
N ARG A 170 -11.93 12.38 4.42
CA ARG A 170 -12.34 13.00 5.69
C ARG A 170 -12.23 12.01 6.85
N LEU A 171 -12.76 10.79 6.69
CA LEU A 171 -12.70 9.74 7.70
C LEU A 171 -11.26 9.30 7.99
N ALA A 172 -10.41 9.20 6.97
CA ALA A 172 -8.99 8.88 7.13
C ALA A 172 -8.27 9.94 7.99
N ARG A 173 -8.50 11.23 7.72
CA ARG A 173 -7.93 12.33 8.52
C ARG A 173 -8.44 12.30 9.96
N GLN A 174 -9.71 12.00 10.17
CA GLN A 174 -10.28 11.85 11.52
C GLN A 174 -9.66 10.67 12.26
N ALA A 175 -9.51 9.51 11.62
CA ALA A 175 -8.83 8.35 12.20
C ALA A 175 -7.38 8.67 12.57
N LEU A 176 -6.63 9.32 11.69
CA LEU A 176 -5.25 9.77 11.96
C LEU A 176 -5.19 10.70 13.17
N SER A 177 -6.13 11.64 13.30
CA SER A 177 -6.18 12.56 14.45
C SER A 177 -6.44 11.82 15.77
N ILE A 178 -7.32 10.80 15.75
CA ILE A 178 -7.61 9.95 16.92
C ILE A 178 -6.38 9.11 17.28
N ILE A 179 -5.76 8.45 16.29
CA ILE A 179 -4.56 7.67 16.47
C ILE A 179 -3.44 8.52 17.07
N ARG A 180 -3.17 9.71 16.49
CA ARG A 180 -2.11 10.59 16.95
C ARG A 180 -2.29 10.99 18.42
N ARG A 181 -3.52 11.29 18.84
CA ARG A 181 -3.83 11.60 20.24
C ARG A 181 -3.69 10.38 21.16
N GLY A 182 -4.14 9.20 20.71
CA GLY A 182 -4.03 7.96 21.48
C GLY A 182 -2.60 7.42 21.60
N LEU A 183 -1.70 7.84 20.71
CA LEU A 183 -0.29 7.45 20.74
C LEU A 183 0.60 8.50 21.44
N ALA A 184 0.07 9.68 21.76
CA ALA A 184 0.83 10.70 22.50
C ALA A 184 1.20 10.16 23.90
N PRO A 185 2.38 10.51 24.43
CA PRO A 185 2.72 10.22 25.82
C PRO A 185 1.70 10.83 26.78
N ASP A 186 1.46 10.15 27.91
CA ASP A 186 0.62 10.71 28.98
C ASP A 186 1.23 12.05 29.43
N ALA A 187 0.37 13.06 29.66
CA ALA A 187 0.81 14.30 30.23
C ALA A 187 1.31 14.02 31.66
N VAL A 188 2.59 14.27 31.90
CA VAL A 188 3.21 14.17 33.22
C VAL A 188 2.69 15.28 34.12
#